data_e6870047a93249f90c482d83ff85b8e0
#
_entry.id   e6870047a93249f90c482d83ff85b8e0
#
_cell.length_a   1.000
_cell.length_b   1.000
_cell.length_c   1.000
_cell.angle_alpha   90.00
_cell.angle_beta   90.00
_cell.angle_gamma   90.00
#
_symmetry.space_group_name_H-M   'P 1'
#
loop_
_entity.id
_entity.type
_entity.pdbx_description
1 polymer ?
#
loop_
_entity_poly.entity_id
_entity_poly.type
_entity_poly.pdbx_seq_one_letter_code
_entity_poly.pdbx_strand_id
1 'polypeptide(L)'
;MKCAIDIKREGNSVMAYLPFNPRIEFGIPKGSIYVICTIGGVEFKSKLMSKGNEKYCVFFNKQLLKNLGLNGEEHSNVPLDIILENIDVSEAVEPKMLENDTIRVIRERSSVRSFIDKKVSHMVLDTILHSGLCAPSATNKRPFHFVVTQNREKMLHIMEGNSHYARMLTTAAACIIVCGDKIVQGIPEWLMEDCSAATQNMLLAIHSLGLGGVWCGVKQGSDFYKSIVNEFGLSSHIRPISLIALGYTDEDNPQRNRFEPSKLHYEAW
;
A
#
# COMPACT_ATOMS: atom_id res chain seq x y z
N MET A 1 -4.21 26.97 15.50
CA MET A 1 -3.33 26.94 16.71
C MET A 1 -1.98 27.50 16.32
N LYS A 2 -1.37 28.31 17.20
CA LYS A 2 -0.04 28.89 16.96
C LYS A 2 0.96 28.26 17.92
N CYS A 3 2.09 27.81 17.40
CA CYS A 3 3.19 27.25 18.20
C CYS A 3 4.53 27.62 17.55
N ALA A 4 5.61 27.37 18.26
CA ALA A 4 6.95 27.45 17.70
C ALA A 4 7.49 26.02 17.53
N ILE A 5 8.18 25.78 16.44
CA ILE A 5 8.77 24.48 16.10
C ILE A 5 10.26 24.62 15.77
N ASP A 6 10.99 23.56 16.01
CA ASP A 6 12.37 23.42 15.54
C ASP A 6 12.36 22.51 14.31
N ILE A 7 12.78 23.04 13.18
CA ILE A 7 12.96 22.29 11.94
C ILE A 7 14.36 21.69 11.96
N LYS A 8 14.46 20.36 11.88
CA LYS A 8 15.71 19.63 11.98
C LYS A 8 15.85 18.60 10.88
N ARG A 9 17.08 18.25 10.55
CA ARG A 9 17.38 17.16 9.66
C ARG A 9 17.57 15.86 10.46
N GLU A 10 16.80 14.83 10.16
CA GLU A 10 17.00 13.47 10.67
C GLU A 10 17.22 12.52 9.48
N GLY A 11 18.45 12.07 9.30
CA GLY A 11 18.86 11.27 8.17
C GLY A 11 18.63 12.00 6.84
N ASN A 12 17.84 11.41 5.95
CA ASN A 12 17.51 12.01 4.65
C ASN A 12 16.25 12.90 4.66
N SER A 13 15.63 13.08 5.81
CA SER A 13 14.38 13.83 5.96
C SER A 13 14.57 15.11 6.75
N VAL A 14 13.86 16.15 6.38
CA VAL A 14 13.73 17.38 7.18
C VAL A 14 12.35 17.39 7.80
N MET A 15 12.27 17.58 9.10
CA MET A 15 11.01 17.53 9.85
C MET A 15 11.01 18.45 11.05
N ALA A 16 9.84 18.72 11.59
CA ALA A 16 9.66 19.38 12.86
C ALA A 16 8.66 18.63 13.72
N TYR A 17 9.01 18.42 14.99
CA TYR A 17 8.10 17.86 15.97
C TYR A 17 7.14 18.92 16.50
N LEU A 18 5.86 18.52 16.61
CA LEU A 18 4.87 19.38 17.26
C LEU A 18 5.10 19.36 18.78
N PRO A 19 4.99 20.51 19.46
CA PRO A 19 5.16 20.60 20.92
C PRO A 19 3.95 20.08 21.71
N PHE A 20 2.95 19.51 21.04
CA PHE A 20 1.71 19.00 21.62
C PHE A 20 1.28 17.69 20.93
N ASN A 21 0.38 16.96 21.59
CA ASN A 21 -0.24 15.78 21.00
C ASN A 21 -1.47 16.19 20.14
N PRO A 22 -1.39 16.13 18.80
CA PRO A 22 -2.47 16.61 17.95
C PRO A 22 -3.74 15.74 18.04
N ARG A 23 -3.65 14.51 18.55
CA ARG A 23 -4.84 13.68 18.79
C ARG A 23 -5.71 14.24 19.90
N ILE A 24 -5.07 14.71 20.95
CA ILE A 24 -5.76 15.34 22.09
C ILE A 24 -6.27 16.72 21.67
N GLU A 25 -5.39 17.51 21.08
CA GLU A 25 -5.66 18.91 20.75
C GLU A 25 -6.76 19.09 19.70
N PHE A 26 -6.79 18.20 18.70
CA PHE A 26 -7.80 18.24 17.64
C PHE A 26 -8.98 17.27 17.86
N GLY A 27 -8.98 16.52 18.96
CA GLY A 27 -10.06 15.58 19.27
C GLY A 27 -10.16 14.38 18.32
N ILE A 28 -9.06 13.95 17.69
CA ILE A 28 -9.03 12.84 16.71
C ILE A 28 -8.40 11.59 17.33
N PRO A 29 -9.14 10.67 17.94
CA PRO A 29 -8.57 9.54 18.67
C PRO A 29 -7.94 8.48 17.74
N LYS A 30 -8.42 8.34 16.50
CA LYS A 30 -7.97 7.34 15.51
C LYS A 30 -7.87 7.93 14.11
N GLY A 31 -7.11 7.26 13.23
CA GLY A 31 -6.96 7.66 11.83
C GLY A 31 -5.79 8.60 11.55
N SER A 32 -5.68 9.04 10.32
CA SER A 32 -4.70 10.02 9.86
C SER A 32 -5.13 11.44 10.23
N ILE A 33 -4.19 12.29 10.62
CA ILE A 33 -4.45 13.69 10.93
C ILE A 33 -3.85 14.53 9.79
N TYR A 34 -4.71 15.28 9.10
CA TYR A 34 -4.32 16.21 8.06
C TYR A 34 -4.46 17.63 8.57
N VAL A 35 -3.50 18.47 8.25
CA VAL A 35 -3.43 19.85 8.74
C VAL A 35 -3.04 20.81 7.63
N ILE A 36 -3.51 22.04 7.76
CA ILE A 36 -3.01 23.18 7.01
C ILE A 36 -2.04 23.91 7.92
N CYS A 37 -0.83 24.07 7.44
CA CYS A 37 0.27 24.72 8.16
C CYS A 37 0.61 26.05 7.47
N THR A 38 0.88 27.09 8.24
CA THR A 38 1.35 28.37 7.71
C THR A 38 2.65 28.77 8.43
N ILE A 39 3.69 29.03 7.65
CA ILE A 39 4.99 29.51 8.11
C ILE A 39 5.37 30.73 7.26
N GLY A 40 5.66 31.86 7.88
CA GLY A 40 6.08 33.08 7.18
C GLY A 40 5.09 33.56 6.10
N GLY A 41 3.79 33.28 6.27
CA GLY A 41 2.74 33.60 5.30
C GLY A 41 2.59 32.60 4.15
N VAL A 42 3.41 31.56 4.11
CA VAL A 42 3.28 30.46 3.13
C VAL A 42 2.45 29.34 3.74
N GLU A 43 1.33 29.02 3.08
CA GLU A 43 0.43 27.94 3.47
C GLU A 43 0.78 26.65 2.75
N PHE A 44 0.72 25.53 3.46
CA PHE A 44 0.89 24.18 2.89
C PHE A 44 0.11 23.13 3.67
N LYS A 45 -0.32 22.09 2.98
CA LYS A 45 -1.00 20.93 3.59
C LYS A 45 0.00 19.88 4.00
N SER A 46 -0.25 19.23 5.13
CA SER A 46 0.60 18.14 5.63
C SER A 46 -0.22 17.07 6.32
N LYS A 47 0.23 15.83 6.17
CA LYS A 47 -0.22 14.71 7.01
C LYS A 47 0.73 14.60 8.18
N LEU A 48 0.21 14.62 9.39
CA LEU A 48 1.02 14.43 10.59
C LEU A 48 1.46 12.96 10.70
N MET A 49 2.75 12.74 10.89
CA MET A 49 3.34 11.41 11.06
C MET A 49 3.65 11.15 12.53
N SER A 50 3.14 10.02 13.05
CA SER A 50 3.51 9.56 14.39
C SER A 50 4.91 8.97 14.40
N LYS A 51 5.69 9.31 15.41
CA LYS A 51 7.06 8.78 15.66
C LYS A 51 7.13 7.94 16.93
N GLY A 52 5.98 7.49 17.43
CA GLY A 52 5.89 6.81 18.74
C GLY A 52 5.85 7.79 19.92
N ASN A 53 5.58 7.26 21.12
CA ASN A 53 5.54 8.03 22.37
C ASN A 53 4.75 9.34 22.27
N GLU A 54 3.60 9.31 21.58
CA GLU A 54 2.72 10.46 21.36
C GLU A 54 3.36 11.64 20.62
N LYS A 55 4.53 11.46 20.01
CA LYS A 55 5.21 12.48 19.23
C LYS A 55 4.74 12.47 17.79
N TYR A 56 4.42 13.64 17.27
CA TYR A 56 3.99 13.85 15.89
C TYR A 56 4.88 14.88 15.21
N CYS A 57 5.11 14.68 13.90
CA CYS A 57 5.93 15.60 13.14
C CYS A 57 5.31 15.97 11.80
N VAL A 58 5.71 17.14 11.29
CA VAL A 58 5.49 17.64 9.94
C VAL A 58 6.75 17.42 9.13
N PHE A 59 6.63 16.92 7.90
CA PHE A 59 7.75 16.75 6.98
C PHE A 59 7.85 17.91 5.99
N PHE A 60 9.09 18.27 5.66
CA PHE A 60 9.40 19.32 4.70
C PHE A 60 10.16 18.72 3.51
N ASN A 61 9.60 18.80 2.32
CA ASN A 61 10.31 18.44 1.10
C ASN A 61 11.18 19.60 0.61
N LYS A 62 12.09 19.33 -0.33
CA LYS A 62 13.02 20.34 -0.86
C LYS A 62 12.33 21.56 -1.46
N GLN A 63 11.20 21.37 -2.15
CA GLN A 63 10.46 22.47 -2.78
C GLN A 63 9.80 23.34 -1.72
N LEU A 64 9.20 22.74 -0.69
CA LEU A 64 8.59 23.48 0.42
C LEU A 64 9.64 24.31 1.18
N LEU A 65 10.79 23.71 1.49
CA LEU A 65 11.90 24.45 2.15
C LEU A 65 12.35 25.66 1.33
N LYS A 66 12.45 25.49 0.00
CA LYS A 66 12.77 26.60 -0.92
C LYS A 66 11.70 27.69 -0.90
N ASN A 67 10.43 27.33 -0.93
CA ASN A 67 9.31 28.26 -0.89
C ASN A 67 9.25 29.04 0.45
N LEU A 68 9.68 28.39 1.54
CA LEU A 68 9.77 29.00 2.87
C LEU A 68 11.03 29.83 3.08
N GLY A 69 11.95 29.87 2.11
CA GLY A 69 13.27 30.53 2.26
C GLY A 69 14.21 29.80 3.22
N LEU A 70 13.92 28.52 3.54
CA LEU A 70 14.68 27.69 4.48
C LEU A 70 15.63 26.79 3.69
N ASN A 71 16.89 27.15 3.58
CA ASN A 71 17.88 26.46 2.72
C ASN A 71 18.43 25.15 3.30
N GLY A 72 17.58 24.32 3.92
CA GLY A 72 17.96 22.98 4.41
C GLY A 72 18.84 22.97 5.67
N GLU A 73 19.08 24.12 6.29
CA GLU A 73 19.72 24.28 7.60
C GLU A 73 18.72 23.98 8.72
N GLU A 74 19.25 23.73 9.93
CA GLU A 74 18.40 23.62 11.11
C GLU A 74 17.90 25.01 11.51
N HIS A 75 16.61 25.13 11.76
CA HIS A 75 15.97 26.37 12.16
C HIS A 75 15.25 26.18 13.48
N SER A 76 15.57 26.99 14.47
CA SER A 76 14.94 26.94 15.80
C SER A 76 13.88 28.02 15.96
N ASN A 77 12.86 27.72 16.75
CA ASN A 77 11.81 28.67 17.15
C ASN A 77 11.03 29.27 15.96
N VAL A 78 10.79 28.46 14.93
CA VAL A 78 10.03 28.89 13.73
C VAL A 78 8.55 28.97 14.09
N PRO A 79 7.90 30.14 13.92
CA PRO A 79 6.48 30.28 14.17
C PRO A 79 5.66 29.43 13.16
N LEU A 80 4.83 28.56 13.68
CA LEU A 80 3.89 27.72 12.91
C LEU A 80 2.47 28.04 13.34
N ASP A 81 1.63 28.42 12.39
CA ASP A 81 0.19 28.38 12.55
C ASP A 81 -0.32 27.06 11.94
N ILE A 82 -1.03 26.28 12.75
CA ILE A 82 -1.52 24.96 12.35
C ILE A 82 -3.01 24.85 12.67
N ILE A 83 -3.78 24.52 11.66
CA ILE A 83 -5.21 24.23 11.80
C ILE A 83 -5.49 22.82 11.30
N LEU A 84 -6.48 22.17 11.90
CA LEU A 84 -6.98 20.92 11.39
C LEU A 84 -7.51 21.19 9.98
N GLU A 85 -7.01 20.43 9.00
CA GLU A 85 -7.67 20.39 7.72
C GLU A 85 -9.02 19.70 7.96
N ASN A 86 -10.09 20.48 8.04
CA ASN A 86 -11.44 19.93 8.00
C ASN A 86 -11.66 19.33 6.60
N ILE A 87 -11.06 18.18 6.40
CA ILE A 87 -11.59 17.26 5.42
C ILE A 87 -12.87 16.77 6.09
N ASP A 88 -13.96 17.36 5.71
CA ASP A 88 -15.28 16.89 6.10
C ASP A 88 -15.52 15.52 5.42
N VAL A 89 -14.73 14.54 5.86
CA VAL A 89 -14.86 13.15 5.41
C VAL A 89 -16.16 12.55 5.92
N SER A 90 -16.78 13.24 6.92
CA SER A 90 -18.07 12.82 7.50
C SER A 90 -19.28 13.21 6.66
N GLU A 91 -19.13 14.14 5.69
CA GLU A 91 -20.23 14.63 4.84
C GLU A 91 -19.99 14.50 3.33
N ALA A 92 -18.88 13.94 2.86
CA ALA A 92 -18.81 13.50 1.49
C ALA A 92 -19.79 12.31 1.34
N VAL A 93 -21.06 12.63 1.14
CA VAL A 93 -22.10 11.65 0.80
C VAL A 93 -21.58 10.93 -0.43
N GLU A 94 -21.25 9.66 -0.25
CA GLU A 94 -20.82 8.80 -1.36
C GLU A 94 -21.90 8.91 -2.44
N PRO A 95 -21.58 9.37 -3.66
CA PRO A 95 -22.60 9.54 -4.68
C PRO A 95 -23.32 8.22 -4.90
N LYS A 96 -24.62 8.26 -5.17
CA LYS A 96 -25.37 7.06 -5.52
C LYS A 96 -24.76 6.44 -6.77
N MET A 97 -23.98 5.40 -6.57
CA MET A 97 -23.30 4.69 -7.65
C MET A 97 -24.14 3.51 -8.13
N LEU A 98 -23.96 3.15 -9.39
CA LEU A 98 -24.49 1.88 -9.90
C LEU A 98 -23.80 0.72 -9.20
N GLU A 99 -24.56 -0.29 -8.83
CA GLU A 99 -24.07 -1.46 -8.10
C GLU A 99 -24.35 -2.72 -8.92
N ASN A 100 -23.38 -3.61 -8.97
CA ASN A 100 -23.51 -4.99 -9.42
C ASN A 100 -22.49 -5.85 -8.68
N ASP A 101 -22.51 -7.16 -8.88
CA ASP A 101 -21.61 -8.09 -8.18
C ASP A 101 -20.13 -7.73 -8.37
N THR A 102 -19.72 -7.31 -9.55
CA THR A 102 -18.34 -6.92 -9.84
C THR A 102 -17.94 -5.67 -9.07
N ILE A 103 -18.79 -4.64 -9.10
CA ILE A 103 -18.53 -3.38 -8.36
C ILE A 103 -18.49 -3.64 -6.85
N ARG A 104 -19.41 -4.48 -6.34
CA ARG A 104 -19.44 -4.89 -4.95
C ARG A 104 -18.11 -5.54 -4.53
N VAL A 105 -17.63 -6.55 -5.29
CA VAL A 105 -16.36 -7.23 -5.02
C VAL A 105 -15.18 -6.26 -5.00
N ILE A 106 -15.13 -5.31 -5.93
CA ILE A 106 -14.07 -4.27 -5.97
C ILE A 106 -14.09 -3.41 -4.70
N ARG A 107 -15.28 -3.01 -4.24
CA ARG A 107 -15.45 -2.14 -3.07
C ARG A 107 -15.17 -2.86 -1.76
N GLU A 108 -15.62 -4.09 -1.62
CA GLU A 108 -15.55 -4.87 -0.38
C GLU A 108 -14.18 -5.49 -0.16
N ARG A 109 -13.46 -5.83 -1.25
CA ARG A 109 -12.14 -6.45 -1.13
C ARG A 109 -11.21 -5.61 -0.23
N SER A 110 -10.66 -6.27 0.76
CA SER A 110 -9.66 -5.71 1.69
C SER A 110 -8.41 -6.60 1.77
N SER A 111 -7.33 -6.09 2.35
CA SER A 111 -6.11 -6.84 2.59
C SER A 111 -6.21 -7.59 3.92
N VAL A 112 -6.33 -8.91 3.84
CA VAL A 112 -6.41 -9.85 4.96
C VAL A 112 -5.03 -10.43 5.23
N ARG A 113 -4.61 -10.47 6.49
CA ARG A 113 -3.27 -10.91 6.90
C ARG A 113 -3.26 -11.97 7.98
N SER A 114 -4.43 -12.43 8.43
CA SER A 114 -4.60 -13.54 9.34
C SER A 114 -5.50 -14.59 8.71
N PHE A 115 -5.08 -15.83 8.74
CA PHE A 115 -5.78 -16.92 8.08
C PHE A 115 -5.99 -18.06 9.06
N ILE A 116 -7.14 -18.73 8.96
CA ILE A 116 -7.43 -19.95 9.72
C ILE A 116 -6.78 -21.16 9.05
N ASP A 117 -6.51 -22.19 9.84
CA ASP A 117 -5.92 -23.45 9.35
C ASP A 117 -6.96 -24.26 8.56
N LYS A 118 -7.17 -23.85 7.31
CA LYS A 118 -8.07 -24.51 6.36
C LYS A 118 -7.44 -24.55 4.98
N LYS A 119 -7.30 -25.74 4.41
CA LYS A 119 -6.70 -25.95 3.09
C LYS A 119 -7.57 -25.32 1.99
N VAL A 120 -6.91 -24.71 1.00
CA VAL A 120 -7.53 -24.26 -0.23
C VAL A 120 -7.43 -25.37 -1.27
N SER A 121 -8.54 -25.73 -1.90
CA SER A 121 -8.55 -26.78 -2.91
C SER A 121 -7.85 -26.36 -4.20
N HIS A 122 -7.34 -27.33 -4.97
CA HIS A 122 -6.73 -27.07 -6.27
C HIS A 122 -7.70 -26.35 -7.23
N MET A 123 -8.97 -26.76 -7.26
CA MET A 123 -9.98 -26.11 -8.10
C MET A 123 -10.16 -24.62 -7.79
N VAL A 124 -10.10 -24.24 -6.52
CA VAL A 124 -10.15 -22.82 -6.11
C VAL A 124 -8.88 -22.10 -6.56
N LEU A 125 -7.71 -22.69 -6.36
CA LEU A 125 -6.44 -22.11 -6.82
C LEU A 125 -6.43 -21.95 -8.35
N ASP A 126 -6.83 -22.95 -9.10
CA ASP A 126 -6.90 -22.90 -10.55
C ASP A 126 -7.84 -21.80 -11.05
N THR A 127 -8.99 -21.62 -10.38
CA THR A 127 -9.92 -20.51 -10.68
C THR A 127 -9.26 -19.15 -10.46
N ILE A 128 -8.54 -18.98 -9.36
CA ILE A 128 -7.80 -17.74 -9.05
C ILE A 128 -6.72 -17.48 -10.11
N LEU A 129 -5.92 -18.48 -10.44
CA LEU A 129 -4.87 -18.39 -11.45
C LEU A 129 -5.42 -18.04 -12.83
N HIS A 130 -6.52 -18.70 -13.22
CA HIS A 130 -7.19 -18.39 -14.47
C HIS A 130 -7.67 -16.94 -14.54
N SER A 131 -8.19 -16.41 -13.43
CA SER A 131 -8.55 -14.99 -13.33
C SER A 131 -7.36 -14.05 -13.56
N GLY A 132 -6.18 -14.43 -13.06
CA GLY A 132 -4.92 -13.72 -13.35
C GLY A 132 -4.55 -13.78 -14.83
N LEU A 133 -4.72 -14.94 -15.48
CA LEU A 133 -4.47 -15.09 -16.93
C LEU A 133 -5.43 -14.27 -17.81
N CYS A 134 -6.57 -13.84 -17.28
CA CYS A 134 -7.51 -12.96 -17.98
C CYS A 134 -7.13 -11.47 -17.91
N ALA A 135 -6.04 -11.12 -17.25
CA ALA A 135 -5.60 -9.73 -17.18
C ALA A 135 -5.20 -9.18 -18.56
N PRO A 136 -5.45 -7.89 -18.82
CA PRO A 136 -4.89 -7.23 -19.98
C PRO A 136 -3.38 -7.13 -19.87
N SER A 137 -2.70 -6.98 -20.99
CA SER A 137 -1.27 -6.68 -21.04
C SER A 137 -0.94 -5.77 -22.22
N ALA A 138 0.12 -4.99 -22.10
CA ALA A 138 0.56 -4.11 -23.17
C ALA A 138 0.80 -4.90 -24.46
N THR A 139 0.15 -4.48 -25.55
CA THR A 139 0.18 -5.15 -26.85
C THR A 139 -0.19 -6.65 -26.83
N ASN A 140 -0.94 -7.06 -25.81
CA ASN A 140 -1.38 -8.45 -25.58
C ASN A 140 -0.21 -9.47 -25.48
N LYS A 141 0.93 -9.05 -24.95
CA LYS A 141 2.11 -9.90 -24.80
C LYS A 141 1.98 -10.98 -23.73
N ARG A 142 1.15 -10.74 -22.70
CA ARG A 142 0.86 -11.68 -21.62
C ARG A 142 2.11 -12.25 -20.94
N PRO A 143 3.02 -11.39 -20.42
CA PRO A 143 4.32 -11.80 -19.92
C PRO A 143 4.28 -12.42 -18.51
N PHE A 144 3.11 -12.51 -17.90
CA PHE A 144 2.94 -12.97 -16.53
C PHE A 144 2.95 -14.49 -16.41
N HIS A 145 3.68 -14.97 -15.40
CA HIS A 145 3.73 -16.36 -14.96
C HIS A 145 3.39 -16.42 -13.46
N PHE A 146 2.86 -17.55 -13.02
CA PHE A 146 2.48 -17.74 -11.62
C PHE A 146 3.17 -18.97 -11.05
N VAL A 147 3.84 -18.80 -9.90
CA VAL A 147 4.35 -19.91 -9.09
C VAL A 147 3.47 -20.03 -7.86
N VAL A 148 2.91 -21.19 -7.64
CA VAL A 148 1.97 -21.44 -6.54
C VAL A 148 2.55 -22.47 -5.58
N THR A 149 2.43 -22.22 -4.29
CA THR A 149 2.79 -23.21 -3.27
C THR A 149 1.81 -23.20 -2.10
N GLN A 150 1.55 -24.40 -1.59
CA GLN A 150 0.89 -24.68 -0.30
C GLN A 150 1.88 -25.32 0.67
N ASN A 151 3.15 -25.46 0.28
CA ASN A 151 4.19 -26.02 1.13
C ASN A 151 4.58 -24.99 2.19
N ARG A 152 4.34 -25.32 3.45
CA ARG A 152 4.62 -24.47 4.62
C ARG A 152 6.10 -24.11 4.72
N GLU A 153 7.00 -25.07 4.53
CA GLU A 153 8.44 -24.83 4.63
C GLU A 153 8.91 -23.80 3.60
N LYS A 154 8.48 -23.96 2.35
CA LYS A 154 8.79 -22.98 1.29
C LYS A 154 8.29 -21.58 1.62
N MET A 155 7.05 -21.47 2.14
CA MET A 155 6.50 -20.18 2.55
C MET A 155 7.30 -19.54 3.70
N LEU A 156 7.78 -20.33 4.65
CA LEU A 156 8.62 -19.85 5.75
C LEU A 156 10.00 -19.43 5.27
N HIS A 157 10.65 -20.19 4.38
CA HIS A 157 11.95 -19.82 3.80
C HIS A 157 11.90 -18.48 3.07
N ILE A 158 10.88 -18.26 2.23
CA ILE A 158 10.76 -16.95 1.54
C ILE A 158 10.41 -15.81 2.50
N MET A 159 9.68 -16.10 3.60
CA MET A 159 9.37 -15.11 4.62
C MET A 159 10.62 -14.57 5.32
N GLU A 160 11.66 -15.39 5.52
CA GLU A 160 12.91 -14.97 6.17
C GLU A 160 13.55 -13.76 5.49
N GLY A 161 13.43 -13.64 4.16
CA GLY A 161 13.88 -12.48 3.41
C GLY A 161 13.11 -11.19 3.69
N ASN A 162 11.97 -11.25 4.39
CA ASN A 162 11.16 -10.10 4.76
C ASN A 162 10.22 -10.41 5.95
N SER A 163 10.79 -10.81 7.06
CA SER A 163 10.03 -11.28 8.24
C SER A 163 9.02 -10.26 8.80
N HIS A 164 9.25 -8.97 8.57
CA HIS A 164 8.33 -7.92 9.03
C HIS A 164 7.07 -7.81 8.17
N TYR A 165 7.22 -7.77 6.83
CA TYR A 165 6.11 -7.51 5.90
C TYR A 165 5.50 -8.78 5.29
N ALA A 166 6.18 -9.93 5.37
CA ALA A 166 5.69 -11.22 4.87
C ALA A 166 5.20 -12.17 5.98
N ARG A 167 5.03 -11.67 7.19
CA ARG A 167 4.65 -12.44 8.39
C ARG A 167 3.35 -13.23 8.23
N MET A 168 2.42 -12.78 7.38
CA MET A 168 1.18 -13.49 7.09
C MET A 168 1.40 -14.87 6.46
N LEU A 169 2.59 -15.15 5.90
CA LEU A 169 2.93 -16.46 5.36
C LEU A 169 3.00 -17.55 6.44
N THR A 170 3.11 -17.19 7.72
CA THR A 170 3.04 -18.17 8.84
C THR A 170 1.68 -18.83 8.97
N THR A 171 0.61 -18.18 8.54
CA THR A 171 -0.77 -18.69 8.64
C THR A 171 -1.44 -18.89 7.27
N ALA A 172 -0.89 -18.34 6.19
CA ALA A 172 -1.46 -18.46 4.85
C ALA A 172 -1.61 -19.94 4.44
N ALA A 173 -2.73 -20.27 3.79
CA ALA A 173 -2.98 -21.61 3.25
C ALA A 173 -2.24 -21.86 1.95
N ALA A 174 -1.96 -20.78 1.20
CA ALA A 174 -1.19 -20.80 -0.03
C ALA A 174 -0.53 -19.43 -0.27
N CYS A 175 0.51 -19.41 -1.10
CA CYS A 175 0.96 -18.18 -1.72
C CYS A 175 1.13 -18.35 -3.23
N ILE A 176 0.94 -17.23 -3.96
CA ILE A 176 1.11 -17.12 -5.40
C ILE A 176 2.16 -16.06 -5.66
N ILE A 177 3.26 -16.42 -6.31
CA ILE A 177 4.27 -15.48 -6.78
C ILE A 177 3.89 -15.09 -8.21
N VAL A 178 3.63 -13.82 -8.44
CA VAL A 178 3.39 -13.26 -9.77
C VAL A 178 4.71 -12.83 -10.35
N CYS A 179 5.09 -13.47 -11.43
CA CYS A 179 6.35 -13.23 -12.12
C CYS A 179 6.10 -12.62 -13.50
N GLY A 180 7.01 -11.78 -13.95
CA GLY A 180 7.01 -11.24 -15.30
C GLY A 180 8.21 -11.74 -16.10
N ASP A 181 7.97 -12.16 -17.34
CA ASP A 181 9.00 -12.51 -18.30
C ASP A 181 9.53 -11.25 -19.01
N LYS A 182 10.77 -10.89 -18.71
CA LYS A 182 11.43 -9.70 -19.26
C LYS A 182 11.70 -9.80 -20.76
N ILE A 183 11.86 -11.01 -21.29
CA ILE A 183 12.10 -11.22 -22.72
C ILE A 183 10.80 -11.02 -23.49
N VAL A 184 9.71 -11.57 -22.99
CA VAL A 184 8.39 -11.43 -23.62
C VAL A 184 7.92 -9.99 -23.60
N GLN A 185 8.04 -9.28 -22.49
CA GLN A 185 7.59 -7.88 -22.39
C GLN A 185 8.56 -6.92 -23.05
N GLY A 186 9.83 -7.00 -22.77
CA GLY A 186 10.88 -6.14 -23.30
C GLY A 186 10.97 -4.74 -22.69
N ILE A 187 9.90 -4.24 -22.06
CA ILE A 187 9.82 -2.92 -21.43
C ILE A 187 9.55 -3.09 -19.92
N PRO A 188 10.52 -2.71 -19.06
CA PRO A 188 10.43 -2.97 -17.61
C PRO A 188 9.22 -2.33 -16.92
N GLU A 189 8.81 -1.14 -17.35
CA GLU A 189 7.67 -0.41 -16.81
C GLU A 189 6.37 -1.17 -17.09
N TRP A 190 6.14 -1.56 -18.32
CA TRP A 190 4.93 -2.31 -18.72
C TRP A 190 4.88 -3.71 -18.11
N LEU A 191 6.06 -4.32 -17.85
CA LEU A 191 6.12 -5.60 -17.14
C LEU A 191 5.51 -5.49 -15.73
N MET A 192 5.77 -4.38 -15.03
CA MET A 192 5.19 -4.10 -13.72
C MET A 192 3.68 -3.89 -13.80
N GLU A 193 3.21 -3.12 -14.79
CA GLU A 193 1.80 -2.82 -15.01
C GLU A 193 1.01 -4.09 -15.35
N ASP A 194 1.50 -4.88 -16.30
CA ASP A 194 0.89 -6.14 -16.72
C ASP A 194 0.74 -7.13 -15.55
N CYS A 195 1.83 -7.33 -14.78
CA CYS A 195 1.79 -8.21 -13.61
C CYS A 195 0.92 -7.66 -12.48
N SER A 196 0.83 -6.33 -12.34
CA SER A 196 -0.05 -5.69 -11.37
C SER A 196 -1.53 -5.90 -11.72
N ALA A 197 -1.89 -5.82 -13.00
CA ALA A 197 -3.24 -6.11 -13.47
C ALA A 197 -3.63 -7.57 -13.17
N ALA A 198 -2.73 -8.53 -13.44
CA ALA A 198 -2.95 -9.93 -13.12
C ALA A 198 -3.08 -10.17 -11.59
N THR A 199 -2.25 -9.50 -10.77
CA THR A 199 -2.32 -9.56 -9.32
C THR A 199 -3.68 -9.06 -8.82
N GLN A 200 -4.16 -7.93 -9.34
CA GLN A 200 -5.45 -7.37 -8.94
C GLN A 200 -6.62 -8.28 -9.31
N ASN A 201 -6.62 -8.87 -10.52
CA ASN A 201 -7.65 -9.82 -10.91
C ASN A 201 -7.71 -11.01 -9.95
N MET A 202 -6.56 -11.57 -9.57
CA MET A 202 -6.51 -12.68 -8.62
C MET A 202 -7.02 -12.26 -7.22
N LEU A 203 -6.72 -11.05 -6.75
CA LEU A 203 -7.23 -10.56 -5.47
C LEU A 203 -8.75 -10.39 -5.47
N LEU A 204 -9.35 -9.97 -6.59
CA LEU A 204 -10.79 -9.90 -6.76
C LEU A 204 -11.42 -11.30 -6.76
N ALA A 205 -10.80 -12.26 -7.47
CA ALA A 205 -11.24 -13.65 -7.48
C ALA A 205 -11.16 -14.28 -6.08
N ILE A 206 -10.07 -14.07 -5.34
CA ILE A 206 -9.90 -14.54 -3.96
C ILE A 206 -11.06 -14.05 -3.09
N HIS A 207 -11.36 -12.75 -3.14
CA HIS A 207 -12.45 -12.17 -2.36
C HIS A 207 -13.82 -12.72 -2.77
N SER A 208 -14.09 -12.82 -4.08
CA SER A 208 -15.37 -13.31 -4.59
C SER A 208 -15.64 -14.79 -4.26
N LEU A 209 -14.56 -15.57 -4.03
CA LEU A 209 -14.63 -16.97 -3.60
C LEU A 209 -14.69 -17.14 -2.08
N GLY A 210 -14.85 -16.05 -1.32
CA GLY A 210 -14.96 -16.08 0.13
C GLY A 210 -13.64 -16.32 0.86
N LEU A 211 -12.51 -16.03 0.23
CA LEU A 211 -11.19 -16.09 0.85
C LEU A 211 -10.66 -14.68 1.16
N GLY A 212 -9.74 -14.62 2.09
CA GLY A 212 -8.89 -13.45 2.33
C GLY A 212 -7.61 -13.52 1.53
N GLY A 213 -7.08 -12.37 1.15
CA GLY A 213 -5.78 -12.28 0.50
C GLY A 213 -5.12 -10.93 0.66
N VAL A 214 -3.79 -10.90 0.51
CA VAL A 214 -3.01 -9.68 0.58
C VAL A 214 -1.88 -9.68 -0.44
N TRP A 215 -1.65 -8.51 -1.03
CA TRP A 215 -0.54 -8.24 -1.93
C TRP A 215 0.69 -7.82 -1.14
N CYS A 216 1.80 -8.55 -1.31
CA CYS A 216 3.14 -8.15 -0.90
C CYS A 216 3.95 -7.76 -2.12
N GLY A 217 4.47 -6.54 -2.15
CA GLY A 217 5.37 -6.09 -3.21
C GLY A 217 6.74 -6.77 -3.09
N VAL A 218 7.32 -7.16 -4.21
CA VAL A 218 8.66 -7.75 -4.28
C VAL A 218 9.62 -6.76 -4.92
N LYS A 219 10.38 -6.04 -4.07
CA LYS A 219 11.36 -5.06 -4.55
C LYS A 219 12.56 -5.79 -5.14
N GLN A 220 12.90 -5.52 -6.39
CA GLN A 220 14.07 -6.10 -7.07
C GLN A 220 15.34 -5.85 -6.26
N GLY A 221 16.16 -6.90 -6.12
CA GLY A 221 17.43 -6.86 -5.41
C GLY A 221 17.34 -6.91 -3.87
N SER A 222 16.13 -6.87 -3.29
CA SER A 222 15.94 -7.08 -1.84
C SER A 222 16.21 -8.53 -1.45
N ASP A 223 16.40 -8.79 -0.15
CA ASP A 223 16.59 -10.16 0.33
C ASP A 223 15.33 -10.99 0.13
N PHE A 224 14.13 -10.39 0.22
CA PHE A 224 12.88 -11.04 -0.13
C PHE A 224 12.82 -11.48 -1.61
N TYR A 225 13.30 -10.62 -2.51
CA TYR A 225 13.45 -10.97 -3.93
C TYR A 225 14.39 -12.18 -4.11
N LYS A 226 15.55 -12.15 -3.45
CA LYS A 226 16.57 -13.21 -3.55
C LYS A 226 16.04 -14.53 -2.98
N SER A 227 15.35 -14.51 -1.82
CA SER A 227 14.77 -15.72 -1.24
C SER A 227 13.73 -16.36 -2.15
N ILE A 228 12.88 -15.58 -2.81
CA ILE A 228 11.91 -16.09 -3.80
C ILE A 228 12.61 -16.69 -5.01
N VAL A 229 13.60 -15.98 -5.59
CA VAL A 229 14.34 -16.48 -6.76
C VAL A 229 15.03 -17.79 -6.45
N ASN A 230 15.68 -17.91 -5.30
CA ASN A 230 16.41 -19.10 -4.89
C ASN A 230 15.47 -20.26 -4.58
N GLU A 231 14.39 -20.02 -3.79
CA GLU A 231 13.46 -21.06 -3.38
C GLU A 231 12.73 -21.72 -4.56
N PHE A 232 12.40 -20.94 -5.58
CA PHE A 232 11.66 -21.43 -6.74
C PHE A 232 12.52 -21.61 -8.00
N GLY A 233 13.85 -21.41 -7.93
CA GLY A 233 14.75 -21.61 -9.05
C GLY A 233 14.43 -20.73 -10.27
N LEU A 234 14.02 -19.47 -10.05
CA LEU A 234 13.57 -18.61 -11.14
C LEU A 234 14.74 -18.27 -12.07
N SER A 235 14.52 -18.47 -13.39
CA SER A 235 15.49 -18.10 -14.42
C SER A 235 15.76 -16.60 -14.43
N SER A 236 16.93 -16.18 -14.90
CA SER A 236 17.38 -14.77 -14.88
C SER A 236 16.47 -13.79 -15.62
N HIS A 237 15.69 -14.25 -16.59
CA HIS A 237 14.71 -13.44 -17.32
C HIS A 237 13.33 -13.37 -16.63
N ILE A 238 13.09 -14.23 -15.66
CA ILE A 238 11.83 -14.24 -14.87
C ILE A 238 12.00 -13.39 -13.63
N ARG A 239 11.20 -12.36 -13.51
CA ARG A 239 11.24 -11.40 -12.40
C ARG A 239 10.01 -11.54 -11.50
N PRO A 240 10.14 -11.92 -10.22
CA PRO A 240 9.04 -11.84 -9.28
C PRO A 240 8.68 -10.36 -9.03
N ILE A 241 7.40 -10.03 -9.18
CA ILE A 241 6.84 -8.68 -9.08
C ILE A 241 6.04 -8.52 -7.80
N SER A 242 5.20 -9.51 -7.49
CA SER A 242 4.39 -9.52 -6.29
C SER A 242 4.23 -10.94 -5.75
N LEU A 243 3.86 -11.02 -4.47
CA LEU A 243 3.40 -12.23 -3.82
C LEU A 243 2.00 -11.99 -3.29
N ILE A 244 1.08 -12.92 -3.52
CA ILE A 244 -0.22 -12.95 -2.88
C ILE A 244 -0.19 -14.05 -1.82
N ALA A 245 -0.39 -13.69 -0.55
CA ALA A 245 -0.71 -14.64 0.51
C ALA A 245 -2.23 -14.77 0.61
N LEU A 246 -2.76 -15.99 0.70
CA LEU A 246 -4.21 -16.23 0.73
C LEU A 246 -4.60 -17.40 1.63
N GLY A 247 -5.86 -17.41 2.03
CA GLY A 247 -6.46 -18.44 2.86
C GLY A 247 -7.87 -18.08 3.28
N TYR A 248 -8.54 -18.97 4.00
CA TYR A 248 -9.79 -18.64 4.67
C TYR A 248 -9.48 -17.78 5.91
N THR A 249 -10.41 -16.91 6.28
CA THR A 249 -10.25 -15.97 7.40
C THR A 249 -11.55 -15.84 8.16
N ASP A 250 -11.43 -15.56 9.44
CA ASP A 250 -12.49 -15.16 10.35
C ASP A 250 -12.37 -13.67 10.75
N GLU A 251 -11.42 -12.94 10.15
CA GLU A 251 -11.31 -11.51 10.36
C GLU A 251 -12.55 -10.78 9.84
N ASP A 252 -13.19 -10.02 10.72
CA ASP A 252 -14.18 -9.03 10.31
C ASP A 252 -13.45 -7.83 9.68
N ASN A 253 -13.64 -7.66 8.38
CA ASN A 253 -13.07 -6.55 7.64
C ASN A 253 -14.17 -5.56 7.23
N PRO A 254 -14.54 -4.63 8.13
CA PRO A 254 -15.61 -3.69 7.85
C PRO A 254 -15.30 -2.86 6.60
N GLN A 255 -16.32 -2.66 5.79
CA GLN A 255 -16.24 -1.84 4.60
C GLN A 255 -15.76 -0.42 4.98
N ARG A 256 -14.77 0.09 4.25
CA ARG A 256 -14.23 1.44 4.45
C ARG A 256 -14.76 2.35 3.36
N ASN A 257 -15.27 3.50 3.74
CA ASN A 257 -15.50 4.57 2.76
C ASN A 257 -14.13 5.00 2.18
N ARG A 258 -14.00 4.89 0.86
CA ARG A 258 -12.80 5.26 0.10
C ARG A 258 -13.07 6.41 -0.87
N PHE A 259 -14.23 7.03 -0.76
CA PHE A 259 -14.58 8.14 -1.62
C PHE A 259 -13.77 9.38 -1.22
N GLU A 260 -12.91 9.83 -2.12
CA GLU A 260 -12.04 11.00 -1.96
C GLU A 260 -12.24 11.94 -3.15
N PRO A 261 -13.20 12.87 -3.08
CA PRO A 261 -13.54 13.77 -4.20
C PRO A 261 -12.34 14.55 -4.74
N SER A 262 -11.39 14.91 -3.86
CA SER A 262 -10.17 15.63 -4.23
C SER A 262 -9.22 14.87 -5.16
N LYS A 263 -9.48 13.59 -5.38
CA LYS A 263 -8.73 12.74 -6.33
C LYS A 263 -9.44 12.57 -7.67
N LEU A 264 -10.61 13.18 -7.82
CA LEU A 264 -11.42 13.08 -9.04
C LEU A 264 -11.39 14.41 -9.76
N HIS A 265 -10.80 14.41 -10.93
CA HIS A 265 -10.65 15.59 -11.78
C HIS A 265 -11.36 15.32 -13.10
N TYR A 266 -12.27 16.19 -13.50
CA TYR A 266 -13.03 16.09 -14.74
C TYR A 266 -12.49 17.16 -15.71
N GLU A 267 -12.07 16.69 -16.90
CA GLU A 267 -11.58 17.50 -18.04
C GLU A 267 -10.27 18.27 -17.79
N ALA A 268 -9.93 18.61 -16.55
CA ALA A 268 -8.68 19.27 -16.17
C ALA A 268 -8.22 18.81 -14.79
N TRP A 269 -6.92 19.00 -14.52
CA TRP A 269 -6.31 18.71 -13.20
C TRP A 269 -6.70 19.78 -12.18
#